data_a1c3f37f4ab6aa5182be0f3b5e1bbce3
#
_entry.id   a1c3f37f4ab6aa5182be0f3b5e1bbce3
#
_cell.length_a   1.000
_cell.length_b   1.000
_cell.length_c   1.000
_cell.angle_alpha   90.00
_cell.angle_beta   90.00
_cell.angle_gamma   90.00
#
_symmetry.space_group_name_H-M   'P 1'
#
loop_
_entity.id
_entity.type
_entity.pdbx_description
1 polymer ?
#
loop_
_entity_poly.entity_id
_entity_poly.type
_entity_poly.pdbx_seq_one_letter_code
_entity_poly.pdbx_strand_id
1 'polypeptide(L)'
;TLMIISKELKKVPGVKEALVGMGTDLNLDIAKVTGLSSPELEAITPNDFFVALDCENEEVEAAALKALEEQLNKKEESRSAAYYPPTLTSALKADPKINLALISVPGRHAYDVAKDALDKNINVMLFSDNVSMEEEKKLKEYAVSKELLMMGPDCGTAVVNGLPLAFANVIHKGPIGICGASGTGTQELTILIDQLGSGITQALGTGGRDLKAEIGGLMFKQCLNALIADPDTKVIIMLSKPPADHVAKEILAIAKECNDHIKPVVVDFIGGDPNLPKEYGLTAAYNLEDAARKAVALSKGEPVPADMLDIDMPKAELEALIERETSKMAPTQKYYRGFFSGGTLADESMKLSIGKLGHIYSNIPLKPEDKIENPLTAEIGRAHV
;
A
#
# COMPACT_ATOMS: atom_id res chain seq x y z
N THR A 1 9.91 18.80 2.88
CA THR A 1 10.44 20.07 3.43
C THR A 1 9.41 21.19 3.31
N LEU A 2 8.81 21.46 2.13
CA LEU A 2 7.87 22.59 1.94
C LEU A 2 6.62 22.53 2.84
N MET A 3 6.02 21.36 3.03
CA MET A 3 4.89 21.17 3.96
C MET A 3 5.26 21.49 5.43
N ILE A 4 6.51 21.24 5.83
CA ILE A 4 7.00 21.60 7.16
C ILE A 4 7.08 23.12 7.28
N ILE A 5 7.58 23.80 6.24
CA ILE A 5 7.65 25.26 6.20
C ILE A 5 6.24 25.87 6.28
N SER A 6 5.27 25.36 5.49
CA SER A 6 3.87 25.80 5.59
C SER A 6 3.35 25.70 7.04
N LYS A 7 3.64 24.58 7.73
CA LYS A 7 3.22 24.37 9.12
C LYS A 7 3.90 25.32 10.10
N GLU A 8 5.17 25.65 9.87
CA GLU A 8 5.89 26.61 10.73
C GLU A 8 5.39 28.04 10.52
N LEU A 9 5.09 28.44 9.27
CA LEU A 9 4.50 29.74 8.98
C LEU A 9 3.13 29.95 9.63
N LYS A 10 2.30 28.90 9.71
CA LYS A 10 1.01 28.95 10.44
C LYS A 10 1.16 29.20 11.95
N LYS A 11 2.34 29.04 12.52
CA LYS A 11 2.59 29.33 13.94
C LYS A 11 2.90 30.82 14.19
N VAL A 12 3.16 31.60 13.15
CA VAL A 12 3.39 33.06 13.29
C VAL A 12 2.07 33.70 13.71
N PRO A 13 2.03 34.43 14.83
CA PRO A 13 0.81 35.07 15.30
C PRO A 13 0.19 35.99 14.26
N GLY A 14 -1.09 35.83 13.96
CA GLY A 14 -1.82 36.60 12.94
C GLY A 14 -1.81 35.98 11.53
N VAL A 15 -1.09 34.91 11.29
CA VAL A 15 -1.23 34.11 10.06
C VAL A 15 -2.41 33.16 10.23
N LYS A 16 -3.43 33.32 9.38
CA LYS A 16 -4.63 32.48 9.38
C LYS A 16 -4.43 31.20 8.57
N GLU A 17 -3.81 31.32 7.39
CA GLU A 17 -3.49 30.19 6.53
C GLU A 17 -2.17 30.44 5.79
N ALA A 18 -1.42 29.36 5.52
CA ALA A 18 -0.14 29.40 4.80
C ALA A 18 0.06 28.13 3.98
N LEU A 19 0.42 28.27 2.73
CA LEU A 19 0.79 27.19 1.84
C LEU A 19 2.08 27.53 1.10
N VAL A 20 3.07 26.65 1.21
CA VAL A 20 4.34 26.72 0.50
C VAL A 20 4.48 25.47 -0.35
N GLY A 21 4.62 25.63 -1.66
CA GLY A 21 4.58 24.49 -2.57
C GLY A 21 5.20 24.78 -3.93
N MET A 22 5.17 23.75 -4.77
CA MET A 22 5.40 23.85 -6.22
C MET A 22 4.05 23.98 -6.90
N GLY A 23 3.99 24.64 -8.08
CA GLY A 23 2.77 24.91 -8.85
C GLY A 23 2.14 23.68 -9.49
N THR A 24 2.12 22.53 -8.81
CA THR A 24 1.47 21.31 -9.27
C THR A 24 -0.05 21.41 -9.11
N ASP A 25 -0.81 20.71 -9.98
CA ASP A 25 -2.28 20.71 -9.93
C ASP A 25 -2.81 20.42 -8.53
N LEU A 26 -2.23 19.44 -7.83
CA LEU A 26 -2.60 19.09 -6.46
C LEU A 26 -2.43 20.29 -5.49
N ASN A 27 -1.30 20.98 -5.56
CA ASN A 27 -1.03 22.11 -4.66
C ASN A 27 -1.93 23.31 -4.99
N LEU A 28 -2.27 23.52 -6.26
CA LEU A 28 -3.22 24.55 -6.69
C LEU A 28 -4.64 24.22 -6.20
N ASP A 29 -5.05 22.96 -6.25
CA ASP A 29 -6.32 22.52 -5.70
C ASP A 29 -6.38 22.69 -4.16
N ILE A 30 -5.28 22.40 -3.46
CA ILE A 30 -5.17 22.66 -2.02
C ILE A 30 -5.31 24.17 -1.75
N ALA A 31 -4.65 25.02 -2.53
CA ALA A 31 -4.76 26.47 -2.38
C ALA A 31 -6.22 26.95 -2.56
N LYS A 32 -6.95 26.40 -3.54
CA LYS A 32 -8.38 26.70 -3.76
C LYS A 32 -9.23 26.31 -2.55
N VAL A 33 -9.05 25.08 -2.05
CA VAL A 33 -9.82 24.55 -0.91
C VAL A 33 -9.53 25.32 0.38
N THR A 34 -8.30 25.79 0.57
CA THR A 34 -7.88 26.56 1.75
C THR A 34 -8.13 28.07 1.63
N GLY A 35 -8.68 28.53 0.50
CA GLY A 35 -9.02 29.95 0.28
C GLY A 35 -7.82 30.83 -0.07
N LEU A 36 -6.71 30.23 -0.47
CA LEU A 36 -5.46 30.92 -0.84
C LEU A 36 -5.28 31.11 -2.35
N SER A 37 -6.30 30.80 -3.16
CA SER A 37 -6.22 30.94 -4.63
C SER A 37 -6.20 32.43 -5.04
N SER A 38 -5.37 32.74 -6.03
CA SER A 38 -5.31 34.06 -6.67
C SER A 38 -5.07 33.91 -8.18
N PRO A 39 -5.37 34.93 -9.01
CA PRO A 39 -5.07 34.88 -10.44
C PRO A 39 -3.59 34.65 -10.75
N GLU A 40 -2.69 35.16 -9.94
CA GLU A 40 -1.25 34.95 -10.07
C GLU A 40 -0.89 33.51 -9.82
N LEU A 41 -1.52 32.88 -8.82
CA LEU A 41 -1.29 31.47 -8.49
C LEU A 41 -1.84 30.52 -9.56
N GLU A 42 -2.96 30.88 -10.21
CA GLU A 42 -3.52 30.10 -11.31
C GLU A 42 -2.68 30.14 -12.60
N ALA A 43 -1.78 31.12 -12.72
CA ALA A 43 -0.93 31.32 -13.89
C ALA A 43 0.44 30.63 -13.82
N ILE A 44 0.81 30.05 -12.68
CA ILE A 44 2.13 29.41 -12.50
C ILE A 44 2.19 28.00 -13.11
N THR A 45 3.40 27.53 -13.35
CA THR A 45 3.65 26.18 -13.88
C THR A 45 4.05 25.19 -12.78
N PRO A 46 3.99 23.88 -13.01
CA PRO A 46 4.39 22.87 -12.02
C PRO A 46 5.83 22.99 -11.50
N ASN A 47 6.70 23.73 -12.20
CA ASN A 47 8.10 23.96 -11.81
C ASN A 47 8.29 25.24 -10.99
N ASP A 48 7.27 26.06 -10.89
CA ASP A 48 7.36 27.31 -10.13
C ASP A 48 7.14 27.06 -8.63
N PHE A 49 7.93 27.70 -7.82
CA PHE A 49 7.77 27.71 -6.38
C PHE A 49 6.84 28.85 -5.99
N PHE A 50 5.91 28.61 -5.09
CA PHE A 50 5.02 29.64 -4.59
C PHE A 50 4.89 29.62 -3.07
N VAL A 51 4.49 30.78 -2.56
CA VAL A 51 4.10 30.99 -1.17
C VAL A 51 2.78 31.75 -1.19
N ALA A 52 1.75 31.17 -0.59
CA ALA A 52 0.45 31.81 -0.43
C ALA A 52 0.15 31.95 1.06
N LEU A 53 -0.22 33.16 1.49
CA LEU A 53 -0.45 33.52 2.88
C LEU A 53 -1.78 34.27 3.03
N ASP A 54 -2.54 33.93 4.07
CA ASP A 54 -3.64 34.76 4.59
C ASP A 54 -3.21 35.33 5.93
N CYS A 55 -2.94 36.63 5.95
CA CYS A 55 -2.43 37.37 7.10
C CYS A 55 -3.40 38.47 7.53
N GLU A 56 -3.44 38.80 8.82
CA GLU A 56 -4.32 39.83 9.36
C GLU A 56 -3.95 41.24 8.87
N ASN A 57 -2.66 41.51 8.61
CA ASN A 57 -2.14 42.78 8.15
C ASN A 57 -0.73 42.64 7.57
N GLU A 58 -0.19 43.73 6.98
CA GLU A 58 1.14 43.79 6.33
C GLU A 58 2.30 43.50 7.31
N GLU A 59 2.16 43.82 8.59
CA GLU A 59 3.22 43.58 9.58
C GLU A 59 3.35 42.06 9.84
N VAL A 60 2.22 41.33 9.88
CA VAL A 60 2.18 39.87 10.01
C VAL A 60 2.74 39.20 8.76
N GLU A 61 2.41 39.75 7.58
CA GLU A 61 2.96 39.26 6.32
C GLU A 61 4.48 39.36 6.30
N ALA A 62 5.02 40.55 6.66
CA ALA A 62 6.47 40.77 6.75
C ALA A 62 7.13 39.79 7.75
N ALA A 63 6.49 39.55 8.88
CA ALA A 63 6.99 38.60 9.88
C ALA A 63 6.97 37.15 9.35
N ALA A 64 5.91 36.75 8.60
CA ALA A 64 5.81 35.45 7.98
C ALA A 64 6.85 35.25 6.87
N LEU A 65 7.09 36.26 6.03
CA LEU A 65 8.13 36.21 4.99
C LEU A 65 9.53 36.10 5.60
N LYS A 66 9.80 36.84 6.70
CA LYS A 66 11.06 36.68 7.42
C LYS A 66 11.23 35.28 7.99
N ALA A 67 10.20 34.73 8.60
CA ALA A 67 10.21 33.34 9.09
C ALA A 67 10.43 32.34 7.94
N LEU A 68 9.86 32.60 6.76
CA LEU A 68 10.11 31.81 5.56
C LEU A 68 11.59 31.81 5.17
N GLU A 69 12.19 33.00 5.08
CA GLU A 69 13.63 33.14 4.77
C GLU A 69 14.50 32.39 5.78
N GLU A 70 14.17 32.50 7.06
CA GLU A 70 14.87 31.80 8.13
C GLU A 70 14.75 30.27 7.96
N GLN A 71 13.56 29.77 7.60
CA GLN A 71 13.34 28.32 7.36
C GLN A 71 14.01 27.82 6.07
N LEU A 72 14.03 28.61 5.00
CA LEU A 72 14.71 28.31 3.75
C LEU A 72 16.24 28.35 3.91
N ASN A 73 16.75 29.31 4.67
CA ASN A 73 18.17 29.47 4.95
C ASN A 73 18.67 28.62 6.11
N LYS A 74 17.76 27.99 6.86
CA LYS A 74 18.12 27.03 7.89
C LYS A 74 18.88 25.91 7.23
N LYS A 75 20.21 26.04 7.13
CA LYS A 75 21.08 24.89 6.84
C LYS A 75 20.63 23.85 7.84
N GLU A 76 20.28 22.65 7.36
CA GLU A 76 20.04 21.51 8.24
C GLU A 76 21.24 21.43 9.18
N GLU A 77 21.11 22.03 10.38
CA GLU A 77 22.10 21.89 11.41
C GLU A 77 22.18 20.41 11.72
N SER A 78 23.24 19.84 11.21
CA SER A 78 23.78 18.56 11.63
C SER A 78 22.78 17.44 11.89
N ARG A 79 22.13 16.91 10.88
CA ARG A 79 22.29 15.45 10.76
C ARG A 79 23.78 15.26 10.61
N SER A 80 24.44 14.61 11.62
CA SER A 80 25.85 14.28 11.68
C SER A 80 26.40 14.13 10.27
N ALA A 81 27.66 14.54 10.02
CA ALA A 81 28.31 14.58 8.71
C ALA A 81 28.30 13.18 8.01
N ALA A 82 27.13 12.59 7.87
CA ALA A 82 26.90 11.36 7.17
C ALA A 82 27.11 11.66 5.69
N TYR A 83 28.13 11.05 5.12
CA TYR A 83 28.36 11.07 3.69
C TYR A 83 27.13 10.51 2.97
N TYR A 84 26.46 11.33 2.16
CA TYR A 84 25.37 10.90 1.28
C TYR A 84 25.92 10.63 -0.11
N PRO A 85 26.11 9.36 -0.48
CA PRO A 85 26.64 9.01 -1.78
C PRO A 85 25.68 9.48 -2.89
N PRO A 86 26.14 10.22 -3.89
CA PRO A 86 25.27 10.75 -4.96
C PRO A 86 24.82 9.67 -5.97
N THR A 87 25.45 8.50 -5.97
CA THR A 87 25.15 7.41 -6.88
C THR A 87 25.16 6.07 -6.15
N LEU A 88 24.46 5.07 -6.68
CA LEU A 88 24.50 3.72 -6.15
C LEU A 88 25.91 3.15 -6.14
N THR A 89 26.70 3.43 -7.18
CA THR A 89 28.11 3.01 -7.24
C THR A 89 28.94 3.61 -6.10
N SER A 90 28.73 4.88 -5.76
CA SER A 90 29.45 5.50 -4.62
C SER A 90 28.92 5.00 -3.27
N ALA A 91 27.62 4.66 -3.17
CA ALA A 91 27.07 4.04 -1.98
C ALA A 91 27.69 2.67 -1.72
N LEU A 92 27.79 1.82 -2.74
CA LEU A 92 28.43 0.50 -2.64
C LEU A 92 29.94 0.55 -2.33
N LYS A 93 30.62 1.62 -2.75
CA LYS A 93 32.01 1.83 -2.34
C LYS A 93 32.14 2.19 -0.86
N ALA A 94 31.15 2.94 -0.33
CA ALA A 94 31.12 3.33 1.07
C ALA A 94 30.68 2.17 1.98
N ASP A 95 29.67 1.41 1.55
CA ASP A 95 29.19 0.21 2.25
C ASP A 95 28.88 -0.93 1.25
N PRO A 96 29.83 -1.88 1.08
CA PRO A 96 29.64 -3.04 0.20
C PRO A 96 28.56 -4.04 0.67
N LYS A 97 27.98 -3.87 1.88
CA LYS A 97 26.95 -4.75 2.43
C LYS A 97 25.56 -4.38 2.00
N ILE A 98 25.38 -3.26 1.31
CA ILE A 98 24.08 -2.86 0.76
C ILE A 98 23.58 -3.94 -0.18
N ASN A 99 22.38 -4.45 0.08
CA ASN A 99 21.76 -5.54 -0.68
C ASN A 99 20.30 -5.28 -1.07
N LEU A 100 19.75 -4.12 -0.71
CA LEU A 100 18.41 -3.70 -1.05
C LEU A 100 18.40 -2.22 -1.44
N ALA A 101 17.77 -1.88 -2.57
CA ALA A 101 17.49 -0.53 -3.02
C ALA A 101 15.98 -0.26 -2.92
N LEU A 102 15.59 0.74 -2.11
CA LEU A 102 14.24 1.29 -2.12
C LEU A 102 14.21 2.47 -3.09
N ILE A 103 13.42 2.34 -4.16
CA ILE A 103 13.38 3.28 -5.28
C ILE A 103 12.05 4.02 -5.26
N SER A 104 12.10 5.35 -5.12
CA SER A 104 10.95 6.26 -5.14
C SER A 104 11.29 7.47 -6.03
N VAL A 105 11.26 7.25 -7.33
CA VAL A 105 11.48 8.27 -8.37
C VAL A 105 10.28 8.31 -9.31
N PRO A 106 10.06 9.38 -10.09
CA PRO A 106 9.00 9.40 -11.09
C PRO A 106 9.10 8.19 -12.03
N GLY A 107 7.96 7.55 -12.36
CA GLY A 107 7.89 6.28 -13.09
C GLY A 107 8.73 6.23 -14.37
N ARG A 108 8.81 7.35 -15.13
CA ARG A 108 9.65 7.47 -16.32
C ARG A 108 11.16 7.24 -16.11
N HIS A 109 11.63 7.28 -14.86
CA HIS A 109 13.03 7.04 -14.49
C HIS A 109 13.22 5.73 -13.71
N ALA A 110 12.12 5.10 -13.32
CA ALA A 110 12.13 3.95 -12.42
C ALA A 110 12.82 2.73 -13.02
N TYR A 111 12.59 2.50 -14.34
CA TYR A 111 13.20 1.38 -15.06
C TYR A 111 14.73 1.41 -15.01
N ASP A 112 15.34 2.54 -15.38
CA ASP A 112 16.81 2.65 -15.43
C ASP A 112 17.45 2.51 -14.06
N VAL A 113 16.82 3.11 -13.03
CA VAL A 113 17.33 3.04 -11.63
C VAL A 113 17.21 1.62 -11.07
N ALA A 114 16.09 0.95 -11.32
CA ALA A 114 15.90 -0.43 -10.90
C ALA A 114 16.86 -1.38 -11.62
N LYS A 115 17.03 -1.19 -12.95
CA LYS A 115 17.97 -1.97 -13.75
C LYS A 115 19.40 -1.80 -13.27
N ASP A 116 19.84 -0.57 -12.93
CA ASP A 116 21.17 -0.30 -12.40
C ASP A 116 21.40 -1.01 -11.04
N ALA A 117 20.39 -1.09 -10.19
CA ALA A 117 20.46 -1.84 -8.93
C ALA A 117 20.59 -3.35 -9.17
N LEU A 118 19.75 -3.91 -10.04
CA LEU A 118 19.80 -5.32 -10.41
C LEU A 118 21.13 -5.69 -11.07
N ASP A 119 21.72 -4.81 -11.93
CA ASP A 119 23.04 -5.03 -12.53
C ASP A 119 24.14 -5.20 -11.50
N LYS A 120 23.99 -4.52 -10.35
CA LYS A 120 24.92 -4.59 -9.20
C LYS A 120 24.57 -5.68 -8.18
N ASN A 121 23.70 -6.61 -8.54
CA ASN A 121 23.21 -7.70 -7.69
C ASN A 121 22.55 -7.22 -6.38
N ILE A 122 21.75 -6.15 -6.47
CA ILE A 122 21.00 -5.58 -5.36
C ILE A 122 19.51 -5.88 -5.59
N ASN A 123 18.85 -6.41 -4.55
CA ASN A 123 17.40 -6.55 -4.53
C ASN A 123 16.73 -5.17 -4.64
N VAL A 124 15.55 -5.11 -5.24
CA VAL A 124 14.83 -3.87 -5.47
C VAL A 124 13.47 -3.91 -4.78
N MET A 125 13.16 -2.83 -4.06
CA MET A 125 11.81 -2.44 -3.70
C MET A 125 11.45 -1.19 -4.51
N LEU A 126 10.67 -1.37 -5.58
CA LEU A 126 10.24 -0.28 -6.45
C LEU A 126 8.89 0.26 -5.96
N PHE A 127 8.98 1.35 -5.19
CA PHE A 127 7.83 2.09 -4.69
C PHE A 127 7.12 2.85 -5.81
N SER A 128 7.87 3.34 -6.79
CA SER A 128 7.34 4.12 -7.91
C SER A 128 6.22 3.37 -8.65
N ASP A 129 5.19 4.10 -8.98
CA ASP A 129 4.12 3.72 -9.92
C ASP A 129 4.40 4.23 -11.36
N ASN A 130 3.39 4.15 -12.24
CA ASN A 130 3.48 4.66 -13.63
C ASN A 130 4.66 4.09 -14.44
N VAL A 131 5.07 2.85 -14.13
CA VAL A 131 5.98 2.04 -14.94
C VAL A 131 5.14 1.22 -15.92
N SER A 132 5.55 1.13 -17.17
CA SER A 132 4.82 0.36 -18.18
C SER A 132 4.83 -1.15 -17.88
N MET A 133 3.82 -1.88 -18.38
CA MET A 133 3.73 -3.33 -18.22
C MET A 133 4.95 -4.05 -18.84
N GLU A 134 5.43 -3.54 -19.96
CA GLU A 134 6.59 -4.09 -20.67
C GLU A 134 7.88 -3.91 -19.85
N GLU A 135 8.08 -2.72 -19.29
CA GLU A 135 9.25 -2.44 -18.42
C GLU A 135 9.21 -3.25 -17.13
N GLU A 136 8.04 -3.38 -16.49
CA GLU A 136 7.85 -4.23 -15.34
C GLU A 136 8.23 -5.68 -15.63
N LYS A 137 7.72 -6.22 -16.74
CA LYS A 137 8.02 -7.59 -17.16
C LYS A 137 9.52 -7.80 -17.37
N LYS A 138 10.18 -6.91 -18.11
CA LYS A 138 11.62 -6.97 -18.35
C LYS A 138 12.44 -6.94 -17.06
N LEU A 139 12.08 -6.06 -16.12
CA LEU A 139 12.78 -5.98 -14.83
C LEU A 139 12.60 -7.27 -14.02
N LYS A 140 11.39 -7.83 -13.98
CA LYS A 140 11.09 -9.06 -13.24
C LYS A 140 11.75 -10.29 -13.86
N GLU A 141 11.71 -10.43 -15.17
CA GLU A 141 12.44 -11.49 -15.90
C GLU A 141 13.94 -11.41 -15.60
N TYR A 142 14.49 -10.20 -15.63
CA TYR A 142 15.90 -9.98 -15.33
C TYR A 142 16.24 -10.28 -13.88
N ALA A 143 15.42 -9.85 -12.92
CA ALA A 143 15.62 -10.15 -11.50
C ALA A 143 15.57 -11.66 -11.23
N VAL A 144 14.58 -12.38 -11.80
CA VAL A 144 14.46 -13.83 -11.68
C VAL A 144 15.71 -14.53 -12.25
N SER A 145 16.23 -14.09 -13.40
CA SER A 145 17.44 -14.66 -14.00
C SER A 145 18.69 -14.50 -13.14
N LYS A 146 18.66 -13.57 -12.18
CA LYS A 146 19.74 -13.30 -11.21
C LYS A 146 19.42 -13.79 -9.79
N GLU A 147 18.31 -14.46 -9.58
CA GLU A 147 17.82 -14.89 -8.27
C GLU A 147 17.63 -13.72 -7.28
N LEU A 148 17.25 -12.52 -7.79
CA LEU A 148 17.03 -11.32 -7.02
C LEU A 148 15.54 -11.02 -6.88
N LEU A 149 15.16 -10.31 -5.81
CA LEU A 149 13.84 -9.78 -5.63
C LEU A 149 13.70 -8.43 -6.34
N MET A 150 12.60 -8.29 -7.09
CA MET A 150 12.13 -7.06 -7.71
C MET A 150 10.71 -6.80 -7.25
N MET A 151 10.56 -6.29 -6.02
CA MET A 151 9.27 -5.97 -5.42
C MET A 151 8.67 -4.74 -6.09
N GLY A 152 7.44 -4.85 -6.61
CA GLY A 152 6.78 -3.78 -7.37
C GLY A 152 6.92 -3.94 -8.89
N PRO A 153 6.63 -2.89 -9.69
CA PRO A 153 6.27 -1.50 -9.33
C PRO A 153 5.05 -1.37 -8.41
N ASP A 154 4.82 -0.17 -7.86
CA ASP A 154 3.73 0.10 -6.92
C ASP A 154 3.81 -0.80 -5.67
N CYS A 155 5.02 -1.07 -5.20
CA CYS A 155 5.25 -1.75 -3.94
C CYS A 155 5.39 -0.72 -2.82
N GLY A 156 4.27 -0.33 -2.21
CA GLY A 156 4.24 0.63 -1.11
C GLY A 156 4.59 0.03 0.25
N THR A 157 4.59 -1.29 0.39
CA THR A 157 4.69 -1.97 1.68
C THR A 157 5.53 -3.23 1.57
N ALA A 158 6.56 -3.33 2.40
CA ALA A 158 7.29 -4.56 2.63
C ALA A 158 7.77 -4.63 4.08
N VAL A 159 7.97 -5.85 4.57
CA VAL A 159 8.65 -6.12 5.85
C VAL A 159 9.75 -7.12 5.55
N VAL A 160 10.98 -6.80 5.90
CA VAL A 160 12.13 -7.66 5.68
C VAL A 160 12.80 -7.94 7.02
N ASN A 161 12.86 -9.21 7.40
CA ASN A 161 13.39 -9.66 8.70
C ASN A 161 12.73 -8.94 9.91
N GLY A 162 11.44 -8.66 9.82
CA GLY A 162 10.69 -7.94 10.83
C GLY A 162 10.89 -6.41 10.82
N LEU A 163 11.64 -5.86 9.86
CA LEU A 163 11.84 -4.42 9.70
C LEU A 163 10.86 -3.86 8.66
N PRO A 164 10.02 -2.91 9.06
CA PRO A 164 9.06 -2.28 8.15
C PRO A 164 9.76 -1.32 7.18
N LEU A 165 9.36 -1.36 5.91
CA LEU A 165 9.87 -0.52 4.84
C LEU A 165 8.74 0.29 4.19
N ALA A 166 9.03 1.51 3.77
CA ALA A 166 8.11 2.46 3.14
C ALA A 166 6.84 2.68 3.99
N PHE A 167 5.65 2.33 3.51
CA PHE A 167 4.38 2.48 4.22
C PHE A 167 4.02 1.29 5.12
N ALA A 168 4.95 0.40 5.38
CA ALA A 168 4.69 -0.71 6.29
C ALA A 168 4.46 -0.23 7.72
N ASN A 169 3.53 -0.90 8.40
CA ASN A 169 3.23 -0.63 9.80
C ASN A 169 4.36 -1.09 10.72
N VAL A 170 4.50 -0.43 11.86
CA VAL A 170 5.37 -0.90 12.94
C VAL A 170 4.65 -2.02 13.68
N ILE A 171 5.17 -3.23 13.57
CA ILE A 171 4.58 -4.47 14.07
C ILE A 171 5.63 -5.33 14.73
N HIS A 172 5.22 -6.34 15.49
CA HIS A 172 6.14 -7.28 16.09
C HIS A 172 6.73 -8.24 15.06
N LYS A 173 8.00 -8.58 15.23
CA LYS A 173 8.60 -9.71 14.50
C LYS A 173 7.97 -11.01 15.00
N GLY A 174 7.63 -11.90 14.08
CA GLY A 174 7.01 -13.19 14.41
C GLY A 174 7.19 -14.22 13.30
N PRO A 175 6.49 -15.36 13.36
CA PRO A 175 6.75 -16.50 12.48
C PRO A 175 5.99 -16.50 11.16
N ILE A 176 5.24 -15.46 10.81
CA ILE A 176 4.36 -15.46 9.64
C ILE A 176 5.01 -14.69 8.50
N GLY A 177 5.10 -15.30 7.32
CA GLY A 177 5.54 -14.69 6.07
C GLY A 177 4.36 -14.39 5.16
N ILE A 178 4.37 -13.25 4.47
CA ILE A 178 3.33 -12.83 3.52
C ILE A 178 3.95 -12.64 2.14
N CYS A 179 3.41 -13.33 1.14
CA CYS A 179 3.62 -13.03 -0.28
C CYS A 179 2.39 -12.30 -0.81
N GLY A 180 2.52 -10.99 -1.09
CA GLY A 180 1.39 -10.13 -1.35
C GLY A 180 1.46 -9.40 -2.68
N ALA A 181 0.41 -9.51 -3.51
CA ALA A 181 0.17 -8.66 -4.68
C ALA A 181 -0.89 -7.58 -4.39
N SER A 182 -0.96 -7.13 -3.13
CA SER A 182 -1.91 -6.13 -2.64
C SER A 182 -1.25 -5.31 -1.53
N GLY A 183 -1.02 -4.01 -1.75
CA GLY A 183 -0.35 -3.15 -0.77
C GLY A 183 -1.18 -2.96 0.49
N THR A 184 -2.39 -2.40 0.38
CA THR A 184 -3.27 -2.14 1.54
C THR A 184 -3.78 -3.41 2.20
N GLY A 185 -3.99 -4.50 1.44
CA GLY A 185 -4.32 -5.80 2.03
C GLY A 185 -3.17 -6.37 2.87
N THR A 186 -1.93 -6.20 2.41
CA THR A 186 -0.75 -6.60 3.19
C THR A 186 -0.63 -5.77 4.46
N GLN A 187 -0.87 -4.45 4.41
CA GLN A 187 -0.86 -3.59 5.60
C GLN A 187 -1.90 -4.05 6.62
N GLU A 188 -3.14 -4.27 6.19
CA GLU A 188 -4.21 -4.72 7.07
C GLU A 188 -3.91 -6.09 7.69
N LEU A 189 -3.47 -7.05 6.88
CA LEU A 189 -3.05 -8.36 7.38
C LEU A 189 -1.96 -8.27 8.44
N THR A 190 -0.96 -7.42 8.25
CA THR A 190 0.11 -7.28 9.24
C THR A 190 -0.40 -6.74 10.57
N ILE A 191 -1.36 -5.79 10.54
CA ILE A 191 -2.00 -5.25 11.76
C ILE A 191 -2.86 -6.31 12.44
N LEU A 192 -3.70 -7.01 11.70
CA LEU A 192 -4.57 -8.05 12.25
C LEU A 192 -3.75 -9.17 12.92
N ILE A 193 -2.68 -9.61 12.30
CA ILE A 193 -1.77 -10.61 12.86
C ILE A 193 -1.11 -10.12 14.16
N ASP A 194 -0.68 -8.85 14.18
CA ASP A 194 -0.07 -8.22 15.37
C ASP A 194 -1.08 -8.10 16.51
N GLN A 195 -2.30 -7.66 16.23
CA GLN A 195 -3.41 -7.57 17.22
C GLN A 195 -3.82 -8.93 17.77
N LEU A 196 -3.70 -10.00 16.99
CA LEU A 196 -3.93 -11.38 17.42
C LEU A 196 -2.75 -11.97 18.22
N GLY A 197 -1.75 -11.15 18.56
CA GLY A 197 -0.62 -11.51 19.40
C GLY A 197 0.43 -12.41 18.69
N SER A 198 0.59 -12.26 17.37
CA SER A 198 1.65 -12.87 16.59
C SER A 198 2.50 -11.78 15.92
N GLY A 199 3.21 -12.10 14.83
CA GLY A 199 4.04 -11.11 14.13
C GLY A 199 4.54 -11.64 12.79
N ILE A 200 5.31 -10.80 12.11
CA ILE A 200 5.73 -11.00 10.73
C ILE A 200 7.24 -11.17 10.65
N THR A 201 7.71 -12.21 9.93
CA THR A 201 9.12 -12.34 9.51
C THR A 201 9.37 -11.49 8.28
N GLN A 202 8.61 -11.76 7.24
CA GLN A 202 8.73 -11.18 5.92
C GLN A 202 7.33 -10.82 5.40
N ALA A 203 7.17 -9.66 4.78
CA ALA A 203 6.05 -9.35 3.91
C ALA A 203 6.63 -8.82 2.60
N LEU A 204 6.52 -9.61 1.55
CA LEU A 204 7.12 -9.34 0.25
C LEU A 204 6.04 -8.89 -0.73
N GLY A 205 6.06 -7.61 -1.09
CA GLY A 205 5.08 -7.00 -2.01
C GLY A 205 5.52 -7.18 -3.45
N THR A 206 4.72 -7.82 -4.28
CA THR A 206 5.08 -8.09 -5.69
C THR A 206 4.54 -7.07 -6.69
N GLY A 207 3.69 -6.15 -6.21
CA GLY A 207 2.95 -5.21 -7.07
C GLY A 207 1.62 -5.81 -7.57
N GLY A 208 0.60 -4.97 -7.70
CA GLY A 208 -0.78 -5.40 -7.99
C GLY A 208 -0.99 -6.00 -9.39
N ARG A 209 0.01 -5.92 -10.29
CA ARG A 209 -0.09 -6.44 -11.65
C ARG A 209 0.65 -7.76 -11.86
N ASP A 210 1.43 -8.21 -10.87
CA ASP A 210 2.32 -9.37 -11.02
C ASP A 210 1.57 -10.65 -11.43
N LEU A 211 0.38 -10.87 -10.85
CA LEU A 211 -0.43 -12.07 -11.13
C LEU A 211 -1.34 -11.96 -12.35
N LYS A 212 -1.21 -10.89 -13.16
CA LYS A 212 -1.86 -10.82 -14.46
C LYS A 212 -1.18 -11.74 -15.46
N ALA A 213 -1.93 -12.13 -16.51
CA ALA A 213 -1.45 -13.04 -17.55
C ALA A 213 -0.17 -12.56 -18.25
N GLU A 214 -0.03 -11.23 -18.42
CA GLU A 214 1.09 -10.61 -19.13
C GLU A 214 2.41 -10.73 -18.38
N ILE A 215 2.36 -10.65 -17.03
CA ILE A 215 3.55 -10.78 -16.16
C ILE A 215 3.76 -12.24 -15.73
N GLY A 216 2.67 -12.98 -15.50
CA GLY A 216 2.73 -14.41 -15.22
C GLY A 216 3.19 -14.80 -13.84
N GLY A 217 3.07 -13.92 -12.82
CA GLY A 217 3.42 -14.20 -11.44
C GLY A 217 4.92 -14.40 -11.21
N LEU A 218 5.76 -13.78 -12.03
CA LEU A 218 7.22 -13.96 -11.97
C LEU A 218 7.78 -13.68 -10.58
N MET A 219 7.43 -12.54 -10.00
CA MET A 219 7.98 -12.15 -8.70
C MET A 219 7.23 -12.83 -7.56
N PHE A 220 5.94 -13.11 -7.71
CA PHE A 220 5.17 -13.85 -6.70
C PHE A 220 5.76 -15.25 -6.46
N LYS A 221 6.08 -15.96 -7.54
CA LYS A 221 6.77 -17.27 -7.47
C LYS A 221 8.15 -17.15 -6.80
N GLN A 222 8.92 -16.13 -7.15
CA GLN A 222 10.24 -15.88 -6.54
C GLN A 222 10.12 -15.57 -5.05
N CYS A 223 9.21 -14.67 -4.65
CA CYS A 223 8.93 -14.34 -3.26
C CYS A 223 8.41 -15.54 -2.46
N LEU A 224 7.49 -16.33 -3.05
CA LEU A 224 6.98 -17.54 -2.42
C LEU A 224 8.11 -18.53 -2.14
N ASN A 225 8.98 -18.78 -3.11
CA ASN A 225 10.16 -19.65 -2.93
C ASN A 225 11.12 -19.12 -1.85
N ALA A 226 11.31 -17.80 -1.79
CA ALA A 226 12.12 -17.18 -0.73
C ALA A 226 11.52 -17.42 0.66
N LEU A 227 10.19 -17.28 0.82
CA LEU A 227 9.49 -17.59 2.07
C LEU A 227 9.53 -19.07 2.42
N ILE A 228 9.45 -19.95 1.43
CA ILE A 228 9.59 -21.40 1.63
C ILE A 228 10.97 -21.75 2.19
N ALA A 229 12.01 -21.10 1.66
CA ALA A 229 13.39 -21.32 2.10
C ALA A 229 13.76 -20.62 3.43
N ASP A 230 12.99 -19.60 3.85
CA ASP A 230 13.28 -18.83 5.07
C ASP A 230 13.01 -19.67 6.33
N PRO A 231 14.04 -19.97 7.15
CA PRO A 231 13.88 -20.80 8.35
C PRO A 231 13.06 -20.12 9.46
N ASP A 232 13.01 -18.81 9.49
CA ASP A 232 12.24 -18.04 10.49
C ASP A 232 10.75 -18.01 10.16
N THR A 233 10.37 -18.12 8.90
CA THR A 233 8.98 -18.23 8.46
C THR A 233 8.41 -19.62 8.73
N LYS A 234 7.35 -19.71 9.54
CA LYS A 234 6.69 -20.99 9.89
C LYS A 234 5.35 -21.18 9.18
N VAL A 235 4.66 -20.10 8.83
CA VAL A 235 3.41 -20.10 8.07
C VAL A 235 3.52 -19.07 6.97
N ILE A 236 3.01 -19.39 5.78
CA ILE A 236 2.98 -18.48 4.64
C ILE A 236 1.53 -18.07 4.35
N ILE A 237 1.31 -16.77 4.12
CA ILE A 237 0.06 -16.27 3.56
C ILE A 237 0.31 -15.81 2.13
N MET A 238 -0.49 -16.30 1.20
CA MET A 238 -0.58 -15.82 -0.18
C MET A 238 -1.76 -14.87 -0.29
N LEU A 239 -1.50 -13.60 -0.58
CA LEU A 239 -2.51 -12.54 -0.65
C LEU A 239 -2.52 -11.88 -2.02
N SER A 240 -3.70 -11.89 -2.69
CA SER A 240 -3.89 -11.15 -3.95
C SER A 240 -5.36 -10.95 -4.29
N LYS A 241 -5.65 -10.12 -5.31
CA LYS A 241 -6.88 -10.26 -6.09
C LYS A 241 -6.79 -11.56 -6.90
N PRO A 242 -7.91 -12.08 -7.45
CA PRO A 242 -7.87 -13.31 -8.23
C PRO A 242 -6.81 -13.26 -9.33
N PRO A 243 -5.86 -14.21 -9.34
CA PRO A 243 -4.84 -14.29 -10.39
C PRO A 243 -5.45 -14.69 -11.75
N ALA A 244 -4.70 -14.53 -12.83
CA ALA A 244 -5.04 -15.18 -14.10
C ALA A 244 -5.01 -16.72 -13.94
N ASP A 245 -5.90 -17.44 -14.59
CA ASP A 245 -6.15 -18.88 -14.35
C ASP A 245 -4.88 -19.74 -14.41
N HIS A 246 -4.02 -19.52 -15.42
CA HIS A 246 -2.77 -20.29 -15.53
C HIS A 246 -1.78 -19.95 -14.43
N VAL A 247 -1.71 -18.66 -14.03
CA VAL A 247 -0.85 -18.19 -12.94
C VAL A 247 -1.33 -18.77 -11.61
N ALA A 248 -2.66 -18.76 -11.37
CA ALA A 248 -3.24 -19.36 -10.18
C ALA A 248 -2.84 -20.84 -10.05
N LYS A 249 -2.93 -21.62 -11.11
CA LYS A 249 -2.53 -23.03 -11.13
C LYS A 249 -1.07 -23.23 -10.78
N GLU A 250 -0.18 -22.40 -11.33
CA GLU A 250 1.26 -22.49 -11.06
C GLU A 250 1.60 -22.17 -9.60
N ILE A 251 1.10 -21.04 -9.07
CA ILE A 251 1.41 -20.63 -7.69
C ILE A 251 0.76 -21.57 -6.65
N LEU A 252 -0.44 -22.08 -6.93
CA LEU A 252 -1.11 -23.04 -6.05
C LEU A 252 -0.41 -24.39 -6.05
N ALA A 253 0.18 -24.83 -7.18
CA ALA A 253 1.00 -26.05 -7.22
C ALA A 253 2.27 -25.91 -6.34
N ILE A 254 2.97 -24.76 -6.40
CA ILE A 254 4.12 -24.47 -5.54
C ILE A 254 3.67 -24.45 -4.06
N ALA A 255 2.55 -23.78 -3.78
CA ALA A 255 2.00 -23.67 -2.43
C ALA A 255 1.60 -25.05 -1.87
N LYS A 256 1.01 -25.91 -2.70
CA LYS A 256 0.66 -27.29 -2.31
C LYS A 256 1.88 -28.09 -1.89
N GLU A 257 2.94 -28.10 -2.69
CA GLU A 257 4.18 -28.79 -2.37
C GLU A 257 4.77 -28.30 -1.05
N CYS A 258 4.74 -26.98 -0.81
CA CYS A 258 5.16 -26.38 0.45
C CYS A 258 4.28 -26.83 1.62
N ASN A 259 2.95 -26.77 1.46
CA ASN A 259 1.98 -27.11 2.50
C ASN A 259 2.07 -28.58 2.92
N ASP A 260 2.28 -29.47 1.97
CA ASP A 260 2.31 -30.91 2.21
C ASP A 260 3.61 -31.37 2.88
N HIS A 261 4.73 -30.66 2.68
CA HIS A 261 6.06 -31.16 3.06
C HIS A 261 6.90 -30.22 3.92
N ILE A 262 6.61 -28.92 3.97
CA ILE A 262 7.53 -27.93 4.57
C ILE A 262 6.85 -27.11 5.66
N LYS A 263 5.84 -26.31 5.29
CA LYS A 263 5.12 -25.43 6.21
C LYS A 263 3.72 -25.08 5.70
N PRO A 264 2.75 -24.80 6.61
CA PRO A 264 1.38 -24.49 6.23
C PRO A 264 1.28 -23.23 5.36
N VAL A 265 0.33 -23.26 4.41
CA VAL A 265 0.03 -22.14 3.53
C VAL A 265 -1.45 -21.77 3.63
N VAL A 266 -1.72 -20.48 3.90
CA VAL A 266 -3.05 -19.88 3.86
C VAL A 266 -3.16 -19.06 2.58
N VAL A 267 -4.28 -19.16 1.87
CA VAL A 267 -4.51 -18.47 0.59
C VAL A 267 -5.74 -17.57 0.70
N ASP A 268 -5.55 -16.29 0.48
CA ASP A 268 -6.60 -15.30 0.33
C ASP A 268 -6.51 -14.64 -1.05
N PHE A 269 -7.36 -15.12 -1.97
CA PHE A 269 -7.59 -14.46 -3.25
C PHE A 269 -8.85 -13.61 -3.13
N ILE A 270 -8.69 -12.38 -2.64
CA ILE A 270 -9.74 -11.43 -2.25
C ILE A 270 -10.90 -11.43 -3.25
N GLY A 271 -12.03 -12.05 -2.83
CA GLY A 271 -13.24 -12.22 -3.63
C GLY A 271 -13.13 -13.19 -4.82
N GLY A 272 -12.10 -14.01 -4.85
CA GLY A 272 -12.04 -15.19 -5.69
C GLY A 272 -12.89 -16.32 -5.15
N ASP A 273 -12.89 -17.46 -5.87
CA ASP A 273 -13.54 -18.68 -5.39
C ASP A 273 -12.67 -19.35 -4.31
N PRO A 274 -13.13 -19.42 -3.05
CA PRO A 274 -12.38 -20.06 -1.97
C PRO A 274 -12.26 -21.59 -2.13
N ASN A 275 -13.01 -22.22 -3.05
CA ASN A 275 -12.87 -23.62 -3.34
C ASN A 275 -11.60 -23.92 -4.14
N LEU A 276 -11.14 -22.99 -4.95
CA LEU A 276 -9.95 -23.19 -5.78
C LEU A 276 -8.70 -23.55 -4.94
N PRO A 277 -8.31 -22.84 -3.87
CA PRO A 277 -7.22 -23.29 -3.00
C PRO A 277 -7.52 -24.62 -2.28
N LYS A 278 -8.78 -24.88 -1.91
CA LYS A 278 -9.17 -26.12 -1.25
C LYS A 278 -9.00 -27.36 -2.15
N GLU A 279 -9.15 -27.21 -3.47
CA GLU A 279 -8.87 -28.28 -4.45
C GLU A 279 -7.38 -28.70 -4.44
N TYR A 280 -6.49 -27.81 -4.02
CA TYR A 280 -5.07 -28.07 -3.83
C TYR A 280 -4.72 -28.53 -2.40
N GLY A 281 -5.70 -28.73 -1.52
CA GLY A 281 -5.49 -29.10 -0.12
C GLY A 281 -4.95 -27.96 0.74
N LEU A 282 -5.07 -26.71 0.29
CA LEU A 282 -4.59 -25.54 0.99
C LEU A 282 -5.66 -24.94 1.92
N THR A 283 -5.23 -24.23 2.95
CA THR A 283 -6.13 -23.47 3.81
C THR A 283 -6.61 -22.22 3.08
N ALA A 284 -7.87 -22.20 2.66
CA ALA A 284 -8.48 -21.04 2.03
C ALA A 284 -8.97 -20.04 3.09
N ALA A 285 -8.84 -18.74 2.82
CA ALA A 285 -9.46 -17.68 3.58
C ALA A 285 -10.54 -16.95 2.76
N TYR A 286 -11.50 -16.36 3.44
CA TYR A 286 -12.64 -15.67 2.83
C TYR A 286 -12.50 -14.14 2.84
N ASN A 287 -11.67 -13.64 3.76
CA ASN A 287 -11.35 -12.23 3.93
C ASN A 287 -10.03 -12.11 4.70
N LEU A 288 -9.54 -10.88 4.86
CA LEU A 288 -8.25 -10.59 5.51
C LEU A 288 -8.23 -11.04 6.98
N GLU A 289 -9.32 -10.87 7.72
CA GLU A 289 -9.39 -11.28 9.12
C GLU A 289 -9.37 -12.80 9.26
N ASP A 290 -10.09 -13.52 8.41
CA ASP A 290 -10.08 -14.98 8.37
C ASP A 290 -8.67 -15.52 8.05
N ALA A 291 -7.97 -14.87 7.10
CA ALA A 291 -6.59 -15.22 6.76
C ALA A 291 -5.65 -15.02 7.96
N ALA A 292 -5.76 -13.90 8.65
CA ALA A 292 -4.95 -13.60 9.83
C ALA A 292 -5.19 -14.62 10.96
N ARG A 293 -6.46 -14.90 11.30
CA ARG A 293 -6.84 -15.86 12.35
C ARG A 293 -6.32 -17.27 12.07
N LYS A 294 -6.48 -17.74 10.83
CA LYS A 294 -6.01 -19.06 10.39
C LYS A 294 -4.48 -19.15 10.45
N ALA A 295 -3.77 -18.13 9.95
CA ALA A 295 -2.32 -18.13 9.98
C ALA A 295 -1.76 -18.05 11.41
N VAL A 296 -2.38 -17.26 12.29
CA VAL A 296 -1.97 -17.19 13.70
C VAL A 296 -2.19 -18.51 14.42
N ALA A 297 -3.34 -19.17 14.24
CA ALA A 297 -3.59 -20.50 14.82
C ALA A 297 -2.55 -21.52 14.34
N LEU A 298 -2.32 -21.61 13.02
CA LEU A 298 -1.31 -22.48 12.44
C LEU A 298 0.10 -22.20 12.97
N SER A 299 0.45 -20.93 13.17
CA SER A 299 1.76 -20.54 13.72
C SER A 299 1.97 -20.97 15.17
N LYS A 300 0.89 -21.17 15.91
CA LYS A 300 0.88 -21.68 17.29
C LYS A 300 0.73 -23.20 17.37
N GLY A 301 0.54 -23.89 16.22
CA GLY A 301 0.24 -25.33 16.18
C GLY A 301 -1.17 -25.66 16.64
N GLU A 302 -2.07 -24.70 16.61
CA GLU A 302 -3.48 -24.87 16.96
C GLU A 302 -4.31 -25.34 15.75
N PRO A 303 -5.46 -25.97 15.97
CA PRO A 303 -6.38 -26.33 14.90
C PRO A 303 -6.81 -25.08 14.09
N VAL A 304 -6.96 -25.25 12.77
CA VAL A 304 -7.46 -24.18 11.91
C VAL A 304 -8.86 -23.77 12.35
N PRO A 305 -9.12 -22.51 12.68
CA PRO A 305 -10.46 -22.06 13.04
C PRO A 305 -11.46 -22.21 11.90
N ALA A 306 -12.74 -22.26 12.25
CA ALA A 306 -13.82 -22.25 11.25
C ALA A 306 -13.77 -21.00 10.38
N ASP A 307 -14.24 -21.11 9.14
CA ASP A 307 -14.31 -20.01 8.20
C ASP A 307 -15.08 -18.81 8.79
N MET A 308 -14.48 -17.64 8.74
CA MET A 308 -15.09 -16.41 9.23
C MET A 308 -15.82 -15.72 8.07
N LEU A 309 -17.12 -15.92 7.99
CA LEU A 309 -17.98 -15.42 6.92
C LEU A 309 -18.72 -14.13 7.29
N ASP A 310 -18.73 -13.76 8.55
CA ASP A 310 -19.49 -12.63 9.07
C ASP A 310 -18.72 -11.99 10.26
N ILE A 311 -19.22 -10.85 10.75
CA ILE A 311 -18.63 -10.13 11.87
C ILE A 311 -18.62 -11.00 13.15
N ASP A 312 -17.49 -11.03 13.84
CA ASP A 312 -17.34 -11.74 15.13
C ASP A 312 -17.92 -10.89 16.27
N MET A 313 -19.25 -10.81 16.29
CA MET A 313 -20.00 -10.08 17.30
C MET A 313 -21.25 -10.90 17.67
N PRO A 314 -21.61 -11.02 18.97
CA PRO A 314 -22.86 -11.65 19.38
C PRO A 314 -24.05 -11.00 18.69
N LYS A 315 -24.97 -11.82 18.14
CA LYS A 315 -26.10 -11.35 17.36
C LYS A 315 -26.92 -10.26 18.07
N ALA A 316 -27.16 -10.43 19.37
CA ALA A 316 -27.90 -9.45 20.18
C ALA A 316 -27.18 -8.09 20.28
N GLU A 317 -25.84 -8.11 20.34
CA GLU A 317 -25.03 -6.90 20.38
C GLU A 317 -25.04 -6.20 19.01
N LEU A 318 -24.93 -6.97 17.92
CA LEU A 318 -25.04 -6.46 16.57
C LEU A 318 -26.40 -5.82 16.30
N GLU A 319 -27.50 -6.48 16.71
CA GLU A 319 -28.87 -5.94 16.60
C GLU A 319 -29.03 -4.64 17.39
N ALA A 320 -28.51 -4.59 18.62
CA ALA A 320 -28.54 -3.38 19.45
C ALA A 320 -27.71 -2.24 18.82
N LEU A 321 -26.54 -2.56 18.23
CA LEU A 321 -25.73 -1.59 17.50
C LEU A 321 -26.48 -1.03 16.29
N ILE A 322 -27.08 -1.89 15.49
CA ILE A 322 -27.88 -1.50 14.31
C ILE A 322 -29.03 -0.59 14.73
N GLU A 323 -29.81 -0.97 15.73
CA GLU A 323 -30.92 -0.15 16.23
C GLU A 323 -30.44 1.20 16.75
N ARG A 324 -29.38 1.24 17.51
CA ARG A 324 -28.78 2.47 18.05
C ARG A 324 -28.35 3.43 16.95
N GLU A 325 -27.71 2.92 15.89
CA GLU A 325 -27.20 3.79 14.82
C GLU A 325 -28.30 4.17 13.82
N THR A 326 -29.19 3.26 13.45
CA THR A 326 -30.30 3.55 12.54
C THR A 326 -31.33 4.49 13.15
N SER A 327 -31.56 4.46 14.46
CA SER A 327 -32.46 5.40 15.13
C SER A 327 -32.02 6.87 15.05
N LYS A 328 -30.74 7.12 14.78
CA LYS A 328 -30.17 8.46 14.61
C LYS A 328 -30.25 8.96 13.16
N MET A 329 -30.57 8.09 12.22
CA MET A 329 -30.58 8.42 10.79
C MET A 329 -31.79 9.26 10.42
N ALA A 330 -31.58 10.32 9.63
CA ALA A 330 -32.69 11.08 9.06
C ALA A 330 -33.44 10.22 8.03
N PRO A 331 -34.78 10.43 7.83
CA PRO A 331 -35.57 9.67 6.86
C PRO A 331 -35.05 9.74 5.42
N THR A 332 -34.26 10.74 5.11
CA THR A 332 -33.60 10.93 3.79
C THR A 332 -32.29 10.18 3.61
N GLN A 333 -31.70 9.61 4.67
CA GLN A 333 -30.47 8.84 4.62
C GLN A 333 -30.77 7.42 4.12
N LYS A 334 -30.79 7.25 2.80
CA LYS A 334 -31.14 5.98 2.13
C LYS A 334 -30.01 5.39 1.29
N TYR A 335 -28.86 6.07 1.26
CA TYR A 335 -27.76 5.68 0.39
C TYR A 335 -26.56 5.26 1.22
N TYR A 336 -25.91 4.18 0.79
CA TYR A 336 -24.61 3.76 1.30
C TYR A 336 -23.49 4.51 0.57
N ARG A 337 -22.49 4.98 1.28
CA ARG A 337 -21.31 5.63 0.74
C ARG A 337 -20.07 5.12 1.46
N GLY A 338 -19.10 4.60 0.72
CA GLY A 338 -17.81 4.14 1.24
C GLY A 338 -16.65 4.89 0.59
N PHE A 339 -15.73 5.41 1.41
CA PHE A 339 -14.52 6.09 0.95
C PHE A 339 -13.30 5.39 1.54
N PHE A 340 -12.41 4.91 0.68
CA PHE A 340 -11.25 4.11 1.06
C PHE A 340 -9.98 4.70 0.47
N SER A 341 -8.90 4.76 1.24
CA SER A 341 -7.56 5.15 0.77
C SER A 341 -6.89 4.06 -0.07
N GLY A 342 -7.35 2.81 0.00
CA GLY A 342 -6.79 1.66 -0.71
C GLY A 342 -7.84 0.85 -1.48
N GLY A 343 -7.45 0.34 -2.65
CA GLY A 343 -8.35 -0.43 -3.52
C GLY A 343 -8.79 -1.76 -2.92
N THR A 344 -7.98 -2.38 -2.07
CA THR A 344 -8.26 -3.70 -1.48
C THR A 344 -9.47 -3.68 -0.55
N LEU A 345 -9.49 -2.75 0.41
CA LEU A 345 -10.61 -2.62 1.35
C LEU A 345 -11.89 -2.17 0.64
N ALA A 346 -11.77 -1.32 -0.40
CA ALA A 346 -12.92 -0.96 -1.23
C ALA A 346 -13.49 -2.18 -1.97
N ASP A 347 -12.63 -3.02 -2.58
CA ASP A 347 -13.05 -4.25 -3.27
C ASP A 347 -13.70 -5.24 -2.30
N GLU A 348 -13.12 -5.46 -1.13
CA GLU A 348 -13.67 -6.35 -0.11
C GLU A 348 -15.04 -5.84 0.38
N SER A 349 -15.16 -4.54 0.66
CA SER A 349 -16.42 -3.91 1.05
C SER A 349 -17.50 -4.04 -0.02
N MET A 350 -17.16 -3.85 -1.30
CA MET A 350 -18.10 -4.06 -2.41
C MET A 350 -18.54 -5.52 -2.50
N LYS A 351 -17.63 -6.48 -2.34
CA LYS A 351 -17.94 -7.91 -2.41
C LYS A 351 -18.84 -8.37 -1.27
N LEU A 352 -18.60 -7.89 -0.06
CA LEU A 352 -19.46 -8.17 1.09
C LEU A 352 -20.86 -7.55 0.95
N SER A 353 -20.97 -6.42 0.25
CA SER A 353 -22.21 -5.65 0.15
C SER A 353 -23.06 -6.00 -1.07
N ILE A 354 -22.45 -6.42 -2.18
CA ILE A 354 -23.14 -6.60 -3.48
C ILE A 354 -24.31 -7.59 -3.42
N GLY A 355 -24.21 -8.64 -2.62
CA GLY A 355 -25.27 -9.61 -2.42
C GLY A 355 -26.54 -9.04 -1.76
N LYS A 356 -26.39 -7.95 -1.00
CA LYS A 356 -27.50 -7.25 -0.31
C LYS A 356 -27.97 -6.02 -1.08
N LEU A 357 -27.04 -5.30 -1.73
CA LEU A 357 -27.31 -4.03 -2.39
C LEU A 357 -27.60 -4.14 -3.89
N GLY A 358 -27.21 -5.26 -4.53
CA GLY A 358 -27.36 -5.50 -5.96
C GLY A 358 -26.24 -4.84 -6.76
N HIS A 359 -26.45 -3.63 -7.27
CA HIS A 359 -25.45 -2.84 -7.97
C HIS A 359 -24.71 -1.91 -7.00
N ILE A 360 -23.39 -1.78 -7.18
CA ILE A 360 -22.56 -0.84 -6.42
C ILE A 360 -21.71 -0.04 -7.41
N TYR A 361 -22.06 1.21 -7.58
CA TYR A 361 -21.37 2.12 -8.49
C TYR A 361 -20.06 2.64 -7.87
N SER A 362 -18.96 2.53 -8.60
CA SER A 362 -17.62 2.84 -8.08
C SER A 362 -16.71 3.42 -9.17
N ASN A 363 -15.72 4.22 -8.75
CA ASN A 363 -14.60 4.61 -9.62
C ASN A 363 -13.59 3.47 -9.85
N ILE A 364 -13.67 2.38 -9.04
CA ILE A 364 -12.91 1.14 -9.19
C ILE A 364 -13.87 -0.07 -9.11
N PRO A 365 -14.82 -0.20 -10.05
CA PRO A 365 -15.92 -1.12 -9.93
C PRO A 365 -15.49 -2.58 -10.00
N LEU A 366 -16.30 -3.48 -9.41
CA LEU A 366 -16.14 -4.93 -9.57
C LEU A 366 -16.52 -5.38 -10.99
N LYS A 367 -17.44 -4.67 -11.63
CA LYS A 367 -17.91 -4.94 -13.00
C LYS A 367 -17.79 -3.67 -13.84
N PRO A 368 -17.38 -3.77 -15.11
CA PRO A 368 -17.20 -2.60 -15.97
C PRO A 368 -18.43 -1.69 -16.10
N GLU A 369 -19.64 -2.27 -16.10
CA GLU A 369 -20.91 -1.56 -16.21
C GLU A 369 -21.24 -0.67 -15.00
N ASP A 370 -20.65 -0.97 -13.84
CA ASP A 370 -20.84 -0.21 -12.59
C ASP A 370 -19.82 0.94 -12.44
N LYS A 371 -19.02 1.22 -13.49
CA LYS A 371 -18.05 2.30 -13.48
C LYS A 371 -18.73 3.66 -13.57
N ILE A 372 -18.31 4.56 -12.70
CA ILE A 372 -18.72 5.96 -12.73
C ILE A 372 -17.52 6.86 -13.00
N GLU A 373 -17.75 7.93 -13.74
CA GLU A 373 -16.70 8.91 -14.06
C GLU A 373 -16.53 9.95 -12.95
N ASN A 374 -17.61 10.33 -12.28
CA ASN A 374 -17.57 11.30 -11.20
C ASN A 374 -17.44 10.60 -9.83
N PRO A 375 -16.29 10.69 -9.17
CA PRO A 375 -16.06 10.02 -7.87
C PRO A 375 -17.04 10.48 -6.77
N LEU A 376 -17.58 11.70 -6.87
CA LEU A 376 -18.52 12.25 -5.89
C LEU A 376 -19.89 11.54 -5.92
N THR A 377 -20.19 10.80 -6.96
CA THR A 377 -21.42 10.00 -7.09
C THR A 377 -21.20 8.53 -6.78
N ALA A 378 -19.97 8.12 -6.46
CA ALA A 378 -19.65 6.75 -6.10
C ALA A 378 -20.37 6.31 -4.81
N GLU A 379 -20.85 5.09 -4.80
CA GLU A 379 -21.39 4.44 -3.60
C GLU A 379 -20.26 3.90 -2.74
N ILE A 380 -19.30 3.20 -3.37
CA ILE A 380 -18.03 2.81 -2.75
C ILE A 380 -16.90 3.23 -3.69
N GLY A 381 -15.97 4.03 -3.22
CA GLY A 381 -14.90 4.54 -4.04
C GLY A 381 -13.56 4.61 -3.34
N ARG A 382 -12.50 4.53 -4.15
CA ARG A 382 -11.14 4.83 -3.72
C ARG A 382 -10.90 6.33 -3.85
N ALA A 383 -10.43 6.96 -2.78
CA ALA A 383 -9.88 8.30 -2.88
C ALA A 383 -8.60 8.28 -3.73
N HIS A 384 -8.50 9.21 -4.68
CA HIS A 384 -7.22 9.48 -5.34
C HIS A 384 -6.43 10.39 -4.40
N VAL A 385 -5.28 9.92 -3.96
CA VAL A 385 -4.30 10.68 -3.18
C VAL A 385 -3.27 11.26 -4.15
#